data_a2782281b24997bd789985a2d0a515de
#
_entry.id   a2782281b24997bd789985a2d0a515de
#
_cell.length_a   1.000
_cell.length_b   1.000
_cell.length_c   1.000
_cell.angle_alpha   90.00
_cell.angle_beta   90.00
_cell.angle_gamma   90.00
#
_symmetry.space_group_name_H-M   'P 1'
#
loop_
_entity.id
_entity.type
_entity.pdbx_description
1 polymer ?
#
loop_
_entity_poly.entity_id
_entity_poly.type
_entity_poly.pdbx_seq_one_letter_code
_entity_poly.pdbx_strand_id
1 'polypeptide(L)'
;MVSNQIATPTDPAVLVTGVTKPDSSAILNVDESVGNGKETVTTEWGFPRSKGQSLSYWLQQVRDDELLDHRTTEELPEAADTVIIGSGITGTLVAKYHKQNWPDKSVVVVEARDFCSGATGRNAGHCKPDQWRGFGKYEKQFGSEQAMKILQNEQDTWEALVAYIREHNVDCDLWVGDTLDVPMDAETASLAKDVFERYRAAGGKVDHIKMTSDPEEAARITRLQEAKACYAWPASTLQPRKLTAHIMRVNLAAGVNLQTFTPARSVTPYEDDTKAEGKGERYRWTVHTDRGSIACTDVVHASNAYLPAYEPSLRGLIRPKPHMCNKVIPPLAFAGSRALRHSYGVLLRDGSLFSINPRHGADGVVMFGGSNPGQRKLDEVGRRTAGGGPAVRRRRALFGEGKEGRRRRRWYGGGAAGYGRGAEVC
;
A
#
# COMPACT_ATOMS: atom_id res chain seq x y z
N MET A 1 52.27 34.79 9.75
CA MET A 1 51.91 34.91 8.31
C MET A 1 52.30 33.60 7.65
N VAL A 2 51.32 32.76 7.41
CA VAL A 2 51.47 31.55 6.60
C VAL A 2 50.29 31.56 5.64
N SER A 3 50.60 31.81 4.39
CA SER A 3 49.62 31.86 3.31
C SER A 3 49.24 30.44 2.89
N ASN A 4 47.94 30.06 3.05
CA ASN A 4 47.39 28.85 2.44
C ASN A 4 46.98 29.20 1.03
N GLN A 5 47.70 28.68 0.05
CA GLN A 5 47.28 28.63 -1.34
C GLN A 5 46.31 27.48 -1.50
N ILE A 6 45.09 27.80 -1.93
CA ILE A 6 44.05 26.82 -2.36
C ILE A 6 44.42 26.46 -3.81
N ALA A 7 44.79 25.19 -4.02
CA ALA A 7 44.97 24.62 -5.35
C ALA A 7 43.61 24.32 -5.99
N THR A 8 43.36 24.86 -7.18
CA THR A 8 42.27 24.50 -8.06
C THR A 8 42.50 23.11 -8.67
N PRO A 9 41.52 22.19 -8.68
CA PRO A 9 41.67 20.96 -9.41
C PRO A 9 41.43 21.21 -10.91
N THR A 10 42.42 20.95 -11.70
CA THR A 10 42.32 20.81 -13.15
C THR A 10 41.62 19.48 -13.48
N ASP A 11 40.62 19.59 -14.30
CA ASP A 11 39.89 18.54 -15.01
C ASP A 11 40.81 17.45 -15.60
N PRO A 12 40.43 16.18 -15.52
CA PRO A 12 40.37 15.41 -16.72
C PRO A 12 39.06 14.62 -16.90
N ALA A 13 38.39 14.90 -17.99
CA ALA A 13 37.41 14.06 -18.58
C ALA A 13 37.92 12.61 -18.66
N VAL A 14 37.42 11.75 -17.77
CA VAL A 14 37.51 10.29 -17.94
C VAL A 14 36.39 9.88 -18.87
N LEU A 15 36.71 9.73 -20.14
CA LEU A 15 35.93 9.02 -21.11
C LEU A 15 35.84 7.56 -20.67
N VAL A 16 34.69 7.15 -20.10
CA VAL A 16 34.35 5.76 -19.97
C VAL A 16 33.85 5.26 -21.33
N THR A 17 34.80 4.91 -22.19
CA THR A 17 34.54 4.08 -23.38
C THR A 17 34.54 2.64 -22.91
N GLY A 18 33.39 1.98 -23.00
CA GLY A 18 33.31 0.55 -22.74
C GLY A 18 32.07 0.10 -21.96
N VAL A 19 30.91 0.68 -22.24
CA VAL A 19 29.64 0.00 -21.89
C VAL A 19 29.35 -1.00 -23.00
N THR A 20 29.91 -2.19 -22.88
CA THR A 20 29.39 -3.37 -23.61
C THR A 20 27.93 -3.52 -23.20
N LYS A 21 27.02 -3.56 -24.18
CA LYS A 21 25.63 -3.95 -23.96
C LYS A 21 25.63 -5.23 -23.13
N PRO A 22 24.90 -5.31 -22.01
CA PRO A 22 24.78 -6.57 -21.31
C PRO A 22 24.16 -7.57 -22.29
N ASP A 23 24.81 -8.69 -22.43
CA ASP A 23 24.34 -9.82 -23.21
C ASP A 23 22.93 -10.19 -22.74
N SER A 24 21.97 -10.08 -23.62
CA SER A 24 20.56 -10.38 -23.34
C SER A 24 20.33 -11.85 -23.00
N SER A 25 21.34 -12.71 -23.16
CA SER A 25 21.32 -14.14 -22.82
C SER A 25 21.56 -14.39 -21.32
N ALA A 26 22.26 -13.49 -20.60
CA ALA A 26 22.59 -13.69 -19.19
C ALA A 26 21.44 -13.42 -18.22
N ILE A 27 20.31 -12.85 -18.68
CA ILE A 27 19.13 -12.61 -17.84
C ILE A 27 18.08 -13.75 -17.93
N LEU A 28 18.37 -14.81 -18.68
CA LEU A 28 17.39 -15.85 -19.04
C LEU A 28 17.71 -17.27 -18.56
N ASN A 29 18.66 -17.46 -17.69
CA ASN A 29 18.80 -18.75 -17.01
C ASN A 29 17.81 -18.81 -15.83
N VAL A 30 16.52 -18.84 -16.13
CA VAL A 30 15.52 -19.52 -15.32
C VAL A 30 15.66 -20.99 -15.67
N ASP A 31 16.11 -21.76 -14.71
CA ASP A 31 16.26 -23.21 -14.73
C ASP A 31 15.11 -23.88 -15.51
N GLU A 32 15.41 -24.44 -16.69
CA GLU A 32 14.47 -25.19 -17.53
C GLU A 32 14.33 -26.66 -17.10
N SER A 33 14.76 -27.00 -15.89
CA SER A 33 14.60 -28.36 -15.34
C SER A 33 13.28 -28.56 -14.61
N VAL A 34 12.15 -28.06 -15.17
CA VAL A 34 10.83 -28.52 -14.71
C VAL A 34 10.26 -29.48 -15.76
N GLY A 35 10.30 -30.75 -15.38
CA GLY A 35 9.81 -31.85 -16.18
C GLY A 35 8.34 -31.69 -16.63
N ASN A 36 8.01 -32.40 -17.71
CA ASN A 36 6.67 -32.53 -18.33
C ASN A 36 5.62 -33.21 -17.40
N GLY A 37 5.45 -32.68 -16.18
CA GLY A 37 4.30 -32.96 -15.35
C GLY A 37 3.24 -31.90 -15.67
N LYS A 38 2.02 -32.30 -16.01
CA LYS A 38 0.83 -31.44 -15.97
C LYS A 38 0.61 -31.02 -14.53
N GLU A 39 1.33 -30.00 -14.05
CA GLU A 39 0.93 -29.25 -12.87
C GLU A 39 -0.36 -28.53 -13.21
N THR A 40 -1.45 -29.08 -12.75
CA THR A 40 -2.69 -28.32 -12.52
C THR A 40 -2.29 -27.15 -11.63
N VAL A 41 -2.20 -25.95 -12.20
CA VAL A 41 -2.07 -24.70 -11.44
C VAL A 41 -3.39 -24.60 -10.69
N THR A 42 -3.46 -25.20 -9.52
CA THR A 42 -4.49 -24.95 -8.55
C THR A 42 -4.37 -23.47 -8.22
N THR A 43 -5.47 -22.73 -8.38
CA THR A 43 -5.63 -21.37 -7.87
C THR A 43 -5.75 -21.44 -6.35
N GLU A 44 -4.79 -22.07 -5.70
CA GLU A 44 -4.70 -22.06 -4.25
C GLU A 44 -4.40 -20.64 -3.81
N TRP A 45 -5.16 -20.18 -2.85
CA TRP A 45 -4.91 -18.97 -2.09
C TRP A 45 -3.54 -19.14 -1.43
N GLY A 46 -2.50 -18.73 -2.17
CA GLY A 46 -1.13 -19.01 -1.77
C GLY A 46 -0.64 -18.05 -0.71
N PHE A 47 0.41 -18.47 -0.06
CA PHE A 47 1.20 -17.61 0.82
C PHE A 47 1.95 -16.53 0.02
N PRO A 48 2.40 -15.45 0.66
CA PRO A 48 3.20 -14.44 -0.01
C PRO A 48 4.47 -15.06 -0.60
N ARG A 49 4.78 -14.74 -1.85
CA ARG A 49 6.00 -15.22 -2.50
C ARG A 49 7.21 -14.65 -1.78
N SER A 50 8.19 -15.49 -1.49
CA SER A 50 9.46 -15.08 -0.87
C SER A 50 10.45 -14.48 -1.88
N LYS A 51 10.30 -14.76 -3.18
CA LYS A 51 11.20 -14.32 -4.26
C LYS A 51 10.41 -13.68 -5.43
N GLY A 52 11.11 -12.85 -6.22
CA GLY A 52 10.56 -12.30 -7.46
C GLY A 52 9.52 -11.20 -7.28
N GLN A 53 9.53 -10.51 -6.15
CA GLN A 53 8.70 -9.34 -5.92
C GLN A 53 9.36 -8.08 -6.47
N SER A 54 8.53 -7.16 -6.98
CA SER A 54 9.01 -5.81 -7.29
C SER A 54 9.39 -5.09 -6.01
N LEU A 55 10.45 -4.29 -6.07
CA LEU A 55 10.78 -3.37 -5.00
C LEU A 55 9.86 -2.15 -5.10
N SER A 56 9.06 -1.90 -4.07
CA SER A 56 8.13 -0.77 -4.05
C SER A 56 8.87 0.57 -3.90
N TYR A 57 8.20 1.65 -4.30
CA TYR A 57 8.74 2.99 -4.13
C TYR A 57 9.09 3.30 -2.67
N TRP A 58 8.25 2.90 -1.71
CA TRP A 58 8.50 3.11 -0.29
C TRP A 58 9.69 2.31 0.23
N LEU A 59 9.82 1.07 -0.23
CA LEU A 59 10.93 0.19 0.15
C LEU A 59 12.25 0.61 -0.50
N GLN A 60 12.23 1.26 -1.67
CA GLN A 60 13.43 1.84 -2.28
C GLN A 60 14.07 2.92 -1.42
N GLN A 61 13.26 3.69 -0.68
CA GLN A 61 13.70 4.83 0.13
C GLN A 61 14.27 4.45 1.50
N VAL A 62 14.20 3.18 1.88
CA VAL A 62 14.52 2.71 3.24
C VAL A 62 15.39 1.44 3.22
N ARG A 63 16.27 1.33 2.21
CA ARG A 63 17.09 0.11 2.03
C ARG A 63 18.16 -0.08 3.11
N ASP A 64 18.49 0.92 3.86
CA ASP A 64 19.42 0.95 4.97
C ASP A 64 18.74 0.79 6.35
N ASP A 65 17.41 0.61 6.38
CA ASP A 65 16.67 0.44 7.64
C ASP A 65 16.86 -0.96 8.20
N GLU A 66 17.45 -1.07 9.38
CA GLU A 66 17.75 -2.31 10.11
C GLU A 66 16.49 -3.17 10.41
N LEU A 67 15.29 -2.55 10.38
CA LEU A 67 14.05 -3.32 10.55
C LEU A 67 13.75 -4.25 9.37
N LEU A 68 14.37 -4.05 8.21
CA LEU A 68 14.04 -4.85 7.01
C LEU A 68 14.24 -6.35 7.26
N ASP A 69 15.34 -6.71 7.91
CA ASP A 69 15.69 -8.11 8.21
C ASP A 69 15.82 -8.37 9.73
N HIS A 70 15.23 -7.50 10.55
CA HIS A 70 15.31 -7.58 12.00
C HIS A 70 14.78 -8.90 12.55
N ARG A 71 15.55 -9.46 13.47
CA ARG A 71 15.16 -10.55 14.37
C ARG A 71 15.55 -10.16 15.78
N THR A 72 14.57 -10.02 16.67
CA THR A 72 14.85 -9.64 18.07
C THR A 72 15.69 -10.69 18.80
N THR A 73 15.48 -11.96 18.45
CA THR A 73 16.30 -13.09 18.91
C THR A 73 16.76 -13.92 17.72
N GLU A 74 17.95 -14.51 17.80
CA GLU A 74 18.46 -15.38 16.77
C GLU A 74 17.59 -16.65 16.64
N GLU A 75 17.29 -17.27 17.78
CA GLU A 75 16.37 -18.38 17.86
C GLU A 75 14.92 -17.91 17.86
N LEU A 76 14.05 -18.69 17.23
CA LEU A 76 12.61 -18.45 17.31
C LEU A 76 12.11 -18.78 18.71
N PRO A 77 11.33 -17.89 19.37
CA PRO A 77 10.73 -18.24 20.65
C PRO A 77 9.85 -19.48 20.55
N GLU A 78 10.02 -20.42 21.48
CA GLU A 78 9.21 -21.64 21.53
C GLU A 78 7.77 -21.37 21.95
N ALA A 79 7.54 -20.30 22.73
CA ALA A 79 6.23 -19.93 23.22
C ALA A 79 6.07 -18.42 23.41
N ALA A 80 4.81 -17.95 23.36
CA ALA A 80 4.40 -16.58 23.65
C ALA A 80 2.96 -16.54 24.16
N ASP A 81 2.54 -15.44 24.80
CA ASP A 81 1.12 -15.24 25.09
C ASP A 81 0.35 -14.96 23.78
N THR A 82 0.89 -14.12 22.91
CA THR A 82 0.26 -13.76 21.63
C THR A 82 1.24 -13.82 20.48
N VAL A 83 0.84 -14.48 19.38
CA VAL A 83 1.55 -14.45 18.09
C VAL A 83 0.74 -13.64 17.09
N ILE A 84 1.38 -12.65 16.47
CA ILE A 84 0.80 -11.80 15.42
C ILE A 84 1.43 -12.17 14.07
N ILE A 85 0.61 -12.56 13.09
CA ILE A 85 1.07 -12.94 11.75
C ILE A 85 0.97 -11.76 10.80
N GLY A 86 2.10 -11.13 10.49
CA GLY A 86 2.23 -9.98 9.60
C GLY A 86 2.68 -8.71 10.32
N SER A 87 3.70 -8.04 9.77
CA SER A 87 4.33 -6.82 10.31
C SER A 87 3.89 -5.52 9.62
N GLY A 88 2.79 -5.54 8.87
CA GLY A 88 2.17 -4.35 8.31
C GLY A 88 1.58 -3.44 9.40
N ILE A 89 0.98 -2.31 9.00
CA ILE A 89 0.42 -1.33 9.96
C ILE A 89 -0.56 -1.99 10.94
N THR A 90 -1.37 -2.95 10.49
CA THR A 90 -2.33 -3.64 11.35
C THR A 90 -1.63 -4.44 12.44
N GLY A 91 -0.71 -5.34 12.09
CA GLY A 91 0.00 -6.16 13.07
C GLY A 91 0.85 -5.32 14.02
N THR A 92 1.49 -4.26 13.50
CA THR A 92 2.29 -3.33 14.31
C THR A 92 1.42 -2.57 15.32
N LEU A 93 0.23 -2.09 14.93
CA LEU A 93 -0.70 -1.43 15.85
C LEU A 93 -1.30 -2.41 16.87
N VAL A 94 -1.63 -3.63 16.45
CA VAL A 94 -2.09 -4.68 17.40
C VAL A 94 -1.03 -4.93 18.46
N ALA A 95 0.24 -5.08 18.07
CA ALA A 95 1.34 -5.26 19.02
C ALA A 95 1.45 -4.08 20.00
N LYS A 96 1.35 -2.84 19.49
CA LYS A 96 1.37 -1.62 20.33
C LYS A 96 0.26 -1.63 21.38
N TYR A 97 -0.98 -1.76 20.93
CA TYR A 97 -2.13 -1.73 21.85
C TYR A 97 -2.17 -2.94 22.78
N HIS A 98 -1.70 -4.09 22.32
CA HIS A 98 -1.55 -5.26 23.18
C HIS A 98 -0.60 -4.97 24.35
N LYS A 99 0.60 -4.44 24.07
CA LYS A 99 1.57 -4.09 25.11
C LYS A 99 1.11 -2.95 26.03
N GLN A 100 0.28 -2.02 25.51
CA GLN A 100 -0.31 -0.96 26.34
C GLN A 100 -1.35 -1.50 27.33
N ASN A 101 -2.17 -2.48 26.92
CA ASN A 101 -3.23 -3.05 27.75
C ASN A 101 -2.73 -4.20 28.65
N TRP A 102 -1.73 -4.94 28.21
CA TRP A 102 -1.16 -6.11 28.89
C TRP A 102 0.37 -6.07 28.84
N PRO A 103 1.03 -5.17 29.59
CA PRO A 103 2.48 -4.94 29.50
C PRO A 103 3.31 -6.19 29.83
N ASP A 104 2.83 -7.06 30.71
CA ASP A 104 3.52 -8.29 31.14
C ASP A 104 3.36 -9.45 30.17
N LYS A 105 2.46 -9.36 29.19
CA LYS A 105 2.24 -10.41 28.21
C LYS A 105 3.31 -10.37 27.11
N SER A 106 3.81 -11.54 26.77
CA SER A 106 4.76 -11.72 25.66
C SER A 106 4.07 -11.65 24.30
N VAL A 107 4.69 -10.93 23.36
CA VAL A 107 4.17 -10.76 21.98
C VAL A 107 5.27 -11.09 20.99
N VAL A 108 4.99 -12.01 20.06
CA VAL A 108 5.85 -12.31 18.91
C VAL A 108 5.14 -11.88 17.64
N VAL A 109 5.81 -11.11 16.80
CA VAL A 109 5.35 -10.76 15.46
C VAL A 109 6.16 -11.54 14.44
N VAL A 110 5.53 -12.41 13.66
CA VAL A 110 6.17 -13.15 12.56
C VAL A 110 5.83 -12.51 11.21
N GLU A 111 6.83 -12.30 10.37
CA GLU A 111 6.71 -11.71 9.04
C GLU A 111 7.35 -12.63 8.00
N ALA A 112 6.62 -12.89 6.93
CA ALA A 112 7.07 -13.81 5.89
C ALA A 112 8.27 -13.31 5.08
N ARG A 113 8.46 -12.00 5.03
CA ARG A 113 9.45 -11.31 4.18
C ARG A 113 10.21 -10.25 5.00
N ASP A 114 10.74 -9.24 4.31
CA ASP A 114 11.24 -8.04 4.93
C ASP A 114 10.10 -7.27 5.64
N PHE A 115 10.45 -6.59 6.70
CA PHE A 115 9.52 -5.81 7.53
C PHE A 115 8.63 -4.88 6.69
N CYS A 116 7.32 -4.97 6.91
CA CYS A 116 6.32 -4.06 6.32
C CYS A 116 6.33 -4.03 4.77
N SER A 117 6.72 -5.14 4.11
CA SER A 117 6.82 -5.23 2.65
C SER A 117 5.50 -5.56 1.94
N GLY A 118 4.42 -5.77 2.69
CA GLY A 118 3.07 -6.00 2.18
C GLY A 118 2.37 -4.72 1.72
N ALA A 119 1.04 -4.68 1.79
CA ALA A 119 0.21 -3.56 1.31
C ALA A 119 0.57 -2.21 1.94
N THR A 120 0.99 -2.19 3.21
CA THR A 120 1.45 -0.97 3.88
C THR A 120 2.68 -0.35 3.19
N GLY A 121 3.62 -1.16 2.76
CA GLY A 121 4.82 -0.72 2.04
C GLY A 121 4.62 -0.57 0.53
N ARG A 122 3.38 -0.61 -0.02
CA ARG A 122 3.14 -0.67 -1.48
C ARG A 122 1.98 0.17 -1.98
N ASN A 123 1.40 1.01 -1.16
CA ASN A 123 0.26 1.86 -1.52
C ASN A 123 0.69 3.22 -2.11
N ALA A 124 -0.28 4.09 -2.43
CA ALA A 124 -0.02 5.42 -2.97
C ALA A 124 0.22 6.50 -1.89
N GLY A 125 0.23 6.15 -0.61
CA GLY A 125 0.51 7.08 0.50
C GLY A 125 -0.63 8.03 0.85
N HIS A 126 -1.85 7.86 0.34
CA HIS A 126 -3.00 8.61 0.79
C HIS A 126 -3.40 8.22 2.21
N CYS A 127 -3.63 9.22 3.04
CA CYS A 127 -4.31 9.11 4.30
C CYS A 127 -5.47 10.12 4.28
N LYS A 128 -6.60 9.69 3.73
CA LYS A 128 -7.72 10.52 3.32
C LYS A 128 -9.01 9.85 3.79
N PRO A 129 -9.71 10.45 4.79
CA PRO A 129 -11.02 9.95 5.20
C PRO A 129 -12.04 10.17 4.09
N ASP A 130 -12.93 9.20 3.88
CA ASP A 130 -14.10 9.39 3.02
C ASP A 130 -15.14 10.20 3.80
N GLN A 131 -15.44 11.39 3.33
CA GLN A 131 -16.35 12.29 4.06
C GLN A 131 -17.82 12.06 3.73
N TRP A 132 -18.13 11.73 2.48
CA TRP A 132 -19.51 11.67 2.00
C TRP A 132 -19.73 10.70 0.83
N ARG A 133 -18.71 10.45 0.03
CA ARG A 133 -18.83 9.69 -1.21
C ARG A 133 -19.30 8.25 -0.99
N GLY A 134 -18.82 7.60 0.07
CA GLY A 134 -19.22 6.25 0.45
C GLY A 134 -20.62 6.17 1.05
N PHE A 135 -21.22 7.29 1.44
CA PHE A 135 -22.49 7.33 2.16
C PHE A 135 -23.58 6.52 1.45
N GLY A 136 -23.83 6.79 0.16
CA GLY A 136 -24.89 6.11 -0.58
C GLY A 136 -24.71 4.59 -0.65
N LYS A 137 -23.47 4.09 -0.70
CA LYS A 137 -23.18 2.66 -0.64
C LYS A 137 -23.45 2.08 0.75
N TYR A 138 -22.97 2.74 1.79
CA TYR A 138 -23.12 2.28 3.17
C TYR A 138 -24.58 2.41 3.65
N GLU A 139 -25.27 3.48 3.26
CA GLU A 139 -26.68 3.68 3.55
C GLU A 139 -27.55 2.55 2.95
N LYS A 140 -27.31 2.20 1.70
CA LYS A 140 -28.02 1.09 1.04
C LYS A 140 -27.79 -0.25 1.74
N GLN A 141 -26.63 -0.45 2.30
CA GLN A 141 -26.22 -1.74 2.90
C GLN A 141 -26.59 -1.84 4.38
N PHE A 142 -26.48 -0.76 5.13
CA PHE A 142 -26.53 -0.77 6.58
C PHE A 142 -27.51 0.26 7.19
N GLY A 143 -28.15 1.09 6.36
CA GLY A 143 -28.97 2.23 6.79
C GLY A 143 -28.15 3.47 7.11
N SER A 144 -28.84 4.64 7.14
CA SER A 144 -28.19 5.95 7.27
C SER A 144 -27.38 6.10 8.55
N GLU A 145 -27.89 5.61 9.68
CA GLU A 145 -27.20 5.70 10.99
C GLU A 145 -25.84 5.00 10.98
N GLN A 146 -25.79 3.77 10.46
CA GLN A 146 -24.53 3.02 10.39
C GLN A 146 -23.58 3.61 9.34
N ALA A 147 -24.11 4.11 8.23
CA ALA A 147 -23.31 4.81 7.22
C ALA A 147 -22.60 6.02 7.82
N MET A 148 -23.30 6.80 8.62
CA MET A 148 -22.76 7.95 9.35
C MET A 148 -21.64 7.55 10.31
N LYS A 149 -21.87 6.49 11.10
CA LYS A 149 -20.84 5.98 12.04
C LYS A 149 -19.57 5.51 11.31
N ILE A 150 -19.72 4.86 10.15
CA ILE A 150 -18.58 4.41 9.34
C ILE A 150 -17.76 5.63 8.88
N LEU A 151 -18.40 6.66 8.31
CA LEU A 151 -17.69 7.84 7.85
C LEU A 151 -17.08 8.65 8.98
N GLN A 152 -17.76 8.76 10.14
CA GLN A 152 -17.20 9.43 11.32
C GLN A 152 -15.97 8.66 11.85
N ASN A 153 -15.99 7.33 11.87
CA ASN A 153 -14.85 6.53 12.28
C ASN A 153 -13.62 6.72 11.37
N GLU A 154 -13.82 6.95 10.06
CA GLU A 154 -12.71 7.29 9.17
C GLU A 154 -12.11 8.65 9.51
N GLN A 155 -12.96 9.65 9.81
CA GLN A 155 -12.52 10.97 10.24
C GLN A 155 -11.75 10.92 11.57
N ASP A 156 -12.31 10.26 12.58
CA ASP A 156 -11.69 10.13 13.90
C ASP A 156 -10.33 9.41 13.80
N THR A 157 -10.25 8.38 12.96
CA THR A 157 -9.00 7.64 12.70
C THR A 157 -7.95 8.53 12.08
N TRP A 158 -8.34 9.37 11.10
CA TRP A 158 -7.42 10.31 10.46
C TRP A 158 -6.91 11.36 11.45
N GLU A 159 -7.79 11.94 12.25
CA GLU A 159 -7.43 12.94 13.27
C GLU A 159 -6.45 12.35 14.29
N ALA A 160 -6.77 11.16 14.82
CA ALA A 160 -5.90 10.47 15.77
C ALA A 160 -4.52 10.13 15.19
N LEU A 161 -4.47 9.72 13.91
CA LEU A 161 -3.22 9.44 13.22
C LEU A 161 -2.36 10.69 13.06
N VAL A 162 -2.95 11.79 12.59
CA VAL A 162 -2.23 13.07 12.40
C VAL A 162 -1.75 13.62 13.75
N ALA A 163 -2.58 13.53 14.80
CA ALA A 163 -2.21 13.92 16.14
C ALA A 163 -1.02 13.10 16.64
N TYR A 164 -1.07 11.77 16.53
CA TYR A 164 0.02 10.88 16.91
C TYR A 164 1.35 11.24 16.21
N ILE A 165 1.31 11.44 14.89
CA ILE A 165 2.52 11.76 14.11
C ILE A 165 3.14 13.08 14.60
N ARG A 166 2.32 14.09 14.88
CA ARG A 166 2.79 15.40 15.36
C ARG A 166 3.31 15.34 16.78
N GLU A 167 2.59 14.69 17.68
CA GLU A 167 2.97 14.52 19.09
C GLU A 167 4.32 13.82 19.24
N HIS A 168 4.54 12.77 18.44
CA HIS A 168 5.77 11.99 18.50
C HIS A 168 6.83 12.42 17.48
N ASN A 169 6.63 13.52 16.76
CA ASN A 169 7.55 14.04 15.73
C ASN A 169 8.01 12.95 14.75
N VAL A 170 7.08 12.12 14.27
CA VAL A 170 7.41 10.99 13.39
C VAL A 170 7.83 11.48 12.02
N ASP A 171 9.08 11.18 11.63
CA ASP A 171 9.57 11.44 10.27
C ASP A 171 8.97 10.42 9.28
N CYS A 172 7.81 10.75 8.73
CA CYS A 172 7.10 9.93 7.76
C CYS A 172 6.60 10.73 6.54
N ASP A 173 7.26 11.83 6.23
CA ASP A 173 6.91 12.71 5.11
C ASP A 173 5.42 13.15 5.16
N LEU A 174 4.90 13.44 6.36
CA LEU A 174 3.52 13.87 6.54
C LEU A 174 3.28 15.21 5.85
N TRP A 175 2.33 15.23 4.93
CA TRP A 175 1.71 16.44 4.41
C TRP A 175 0.24 16.48 4.82
N VAL A 176 -0.24 17.63 5.31
CA VAL A 176 -1.64 17.90 5.63
C VAL A 176 -2.11 19.07 4.81
N GLY A 177 -3.23 18.90 4.11
CA GLY A 177 -3.81 19.93 3.25
C GLY A 177 -5.13 19.44 2.66
N ASP A 178 -5.71 20.24 1.75
CA ASP A 178 -6.96 19.86 1.12
C ASP A 178 -6.76 18.74 0.10
N THR A 179 -7.61 17.72 0.17
CA THR A 179 -7.81 16.74 -0.91
C THR A 179 -8.99 17.16 -1.76
N LEU A 180 -8.96 16.85 -3.05
CA LEU A 180 -10.01 17.22 -4.00
C LEU A 180 -10.67 15.97 -4.59
N ASP A 181 -11.98 15.81 -4.42
CA ASP A 181 -12.76 14.86 -5.23
C ASP A 181 -13.37 15.59 -6.42
N VAL A 182 -13.09 15.09 -7.63
CA VAL A 182 -13.34 15.80 -8.87
C VAL A 182 -14.12 14.93 -9.85
N PRO A 183 -15.45 15.12 -9.96
CA PRO A 183 -16.25 14.54 -11.03
C PRO A 183 -15.84 15.07 -12.41
N MET A 184 -15.59 14.18 -13.37
CA MET A 184 -15.07 14.53 -14.71
C MET A 184 -16.14 14.64 -15.79
N ASP A 185 -17.38 14.29 -15.51
CA ASP A 185 -18.52 14.39 -16.43
C ASP A 185 -19.80 14.81 -15.68
N ALA A 186 -20.78 15.29 -16.40
CA ALA A 186 -22.01 15.84 -15.83
C ALA A 186 -22.85 14.80 -15.06
N GLU A 187 -22.89 13.55 -15.52
CA GLU A 187 -23.61 12.47 -14.86
C GLU A 187 -22.97 12.15 -13.52
N THR A 188 -21.63 11.98 -13.50
CA THR A 188 -20.86 11.75 -12.27
C THR A 188 -20.99 12.93 -11.30
N ALA A 189 -21.02 14.17 -11.79
CA ALA A 189 -21.22 15.36 -10.96
C ALA A 189 -22.63 15.39 -10.34
N SER A 190 -23.65 15.02 -11.09
CA SER A 190 -25.02 14.93 -10.58
C SER A 190 -25.16 13.85 -9.50
N LEU A 191 -24.61 12.65 -9.74
CA LEU A 191 -24.60 11.55 -8.75
C LEU A 191 -23.83 11.94 -7.49
N ALA A 192 -22.69 12.59 -7.63
CA ALA A 192 -21.88 13.07 -6.51
C ALA A 192 -22.66 14.09 -5.67
N LYS A 193 -23.34 15.04 -6.31
CA LYS A 193 -24.20 16.02 -5.65
C LYS A 193 -25.35 15.35 -4.91
N ASP A 194 -26.04 14.39 -5.52
CA ASP A 194 -27.14 13.66 -4.88
C ASP A 194 -26.66 12.94 -3.61
N VAL A 195 -25.55 12.22 -3.66
CA VAL A 195 -25.00 11.55 -2.49
C VAL A 195 -24.59 12.55 -1.41
N PHE A 196 -24.00 13.70 -1.78
CA PHE A 196 -23.61 14.74 -0.84
C PHE A 196 -24.82 15.35 -0.13
N GLU A 197 -25.90 15.69 -0.88
CA GLU A 197 -27.12 16.25 -0.30
C GLU A 197 -27.84 15.23 0.60
N ARG A 198 -27.86 13.96 0.24
CA ARG A 198 -28.43 12.90 1.09
C ARG A 198 -27.63 12.73 2.38
N TYR A 199 -26.30 12.76 2.30
CA TYR A 199 -25.44 12.76 3.49
C TYR A 199 -25.72 13.95 4.40
N ARG A 200 -25.83 15.15 3.83
CA ARG A 200 -26.21 16.36 4.57
C ARG A 200 -27.59 16.23 5.24
N ALA A 201 -28.60 15.77 4.48
CA ALA A 201 -29.96 15.58 4.98
C ALA A 201 -30.04 14.54 6.11
N ALA A 202 -29.17 13.52 6.10
CA ALA A 202 -29.02 12.54 7.17
C ALA A 202 -28.32 13.09 8.44
N GLY A 203 -27.90 14.37 8.44
CA GLY A 203 -27.18 15.00 9.54
C GLY A 203 -25.66 14.90 9.46
N GLY A 204 -25.13 14.55 8.28
CA GLY A 204 -23.68 14.51 8.03
C GLY A 204 -23.01 15.87 8.20
N LYS A 205 -21.81 15.89 8.79
CA LYS A 205 -21.02 17.10 8.96
C LYS A 205 -20.42 17.50 7.61
N VAL A 206 -20.87 18.62 7.06
CA VAL A 206 -20.43 19.10 5.73
C VAL A 206 -19.76 20.48 5.75
N ASP A 207 -19.75 21.20 6.88
CA ASP A 207 -19.28 22.59 6.99
C ASP A 207 -17.79 22.74 6.63
N HIS A 208 -16.99 21.69 6.82
CA HIS A 208 -15.57 21.66 6.45
C HIS A 208 -15.32 21.25 4.99
N ILE A 209 -16.38 20.90 4.24
CA ILE A 209 -16.28 20.50 2.83
C ILE A 209 -16.63 21.70 1.95
N LYS A 210 -15.63 22.17 1.21
CA LYS A 210 -15.82 23.25 0.24
C LYS A 210 -16.28 22.65 -1.08
N MET A 211 -17.51 22.94 -1.49
CA MET A 211 -18.07 22.49 -2.75
C MET A 211 -18.05 23.62 -3.79
N THR A 212 -17.52 23.31 -4.97
CA THR A 212 -17.53 24.18 -6.16
C THR A 212 -18.29 23.43 -7.27
N SER A 213 -19.46 23.96 -7.65
CA SER A 213 -20.34 23.36 -8.67
C SER A 213 -20.21 24.02 -10.05
N ASP A 214 -19.54 25.16 -10.14
CA ASP A 214 -19.22 25.79 -11.41
C ASP A 214 -18.06 25.06 -12.10
N PRO A 215 -18.24 24.59 -13.35
CA PRO A 215 -17.22 23.79 -14.03
C PRO A 215 -15.94 24.59 -14.37
N GLU A 216 -16.06 25.88 -14.69
CA GLU A 216 -14.89 26.71 -15.04
C GLU A 216 -14.03 26.94 -13.78
N GLU A 217 -14.68 27.29 -12.67
CA GLU A 217 -14.01 27.45 -11.40
C GLU A 217 -13.44 26.12 -10.88
N ALA A 218 -14.17 25.00 -11.01
CA ALA A 218 -13.66 23.68 -10.65
C ALA A 218 -12.42 23.31 -11.49
N ALA A 219 -12.43 23.57 -12.80
CA ALA A 219 -11.27 23.35 -13.66
C ALA A 219 -10.08 24.23 -13.26
N ARG A 220 -10.32 25.47 -12.86
CA ARG A 220 -9.29 26.40 -12.38
C ARG A 220 -8.64 25.92 -11.08
N ILE A 221 -9.45 25.52 -10.10
CA ILE A 221 -8.98 25.03 -8.80
C ILE A 221 -8.22 23.71 -8.94
N THR A 222 -8.81 22.78 -9.65
CA THR A 222 -8.26 21.42 -9.79
C THR A 222 -7.15 21.30 -10.81
N ARG A 223 -7.09 22.23 -11.77
CA ARG A 223 -6.23 22.18 -12.95
C ARG A 223 -6.52 20.97 -13.88
N LEU A 224 -7.73 20.43 -13.77
CA LEU A 224 -8.28 19.39 -14.63
C LEU A 224 -9.32 20.04 -15.55
N GLN A 225 -9.03 20.14 -16.83
CA GLN A 225 -9.84 20.90 -17.81
C GLN A 225 -11.29 20.41 -17.93
N GLU A 226 -11.53 19.11 -17.71
CA GLU A 226 -12.87 18.53 -17.84
C GLU A 226 -13.60 18.42 -16.49
N ALA A 227 -13.08 19.00 -15.42
CA ALA A 227 -13.74 18.99 -14.11
C ALA A 227 -15.13 19.62 -14.20
N LYS A 228 -16.13 18.96 -13.62
CA LYS A 228 -17.53 19.44 -13.59
C LYS A 228 -17.94 19.96 -12.22
N ALA A 229 -17.24 19.54 -11.19
CA ALA A 229 -17.38 20.00 -9.83
C ALA A 229 -16.09 19.70 -9.05
N CYS A 230 -15.96 20.26 -7.87
CA CYS A 230 -14.86 19.97 -6.95
C CYS A 230 -15.39 19.96 -5.52
N TYR A 231 -15.02 18.94 -4.76
CA TYR A 231 -15.25 18.86 -3.32
C TYR A 231 -13.90 18.82 -2.64
N ALA A 232 -13.63 19.76 -1.74
CA ALA A 232 -12.34 19.89 -1.06
C ALA A 232 -12.52 19.79 0.45
N TRP A 233 -11.68 19.02 1.12
CA TRP A 233 -11.65 18.90 2.58
C TRP A 233 -10.26 18.51 3.09
N PRO A 234 -9.96 18.74 4.39
CA PRO A 234 -8.68 18.38 4.98
C PRO A 234 -8.40 16.87 4.92
N ALA A 235 -7.21 16.53 4.46
CA ALA A 235 -6.70 15.16 4.44
C ALA A 235 -5.17 15.19 4.54
N SER A 236 -4.53 14.04 4.40
CA SER A 236 -3.08 13.96 4.42
C SER A 236 -2.52 12.94 3.44
N THR A 237 -1.22 13.04 3.21
CA THR A 237 -0.41 12.01 2.57
C THR A 237 0.83 11.77 3.41
N LEU A 238 1.37 10.57 3.36
CA LEU A 238 2.56 10.21 4.13
C LEU A 238 3.30 9.02 3.50
N GLN A 239 4.48 8.71 4.02
CA GLN A 239 5.20 7.46 3.74
C GLN A 239 4.81 6.41 4.79
N PRO A 240 3.88 5.50 4.49
CA PRO A 240 3.24 4.68 5.53
C PRO A 240 4.18 3.66 6.16
N ARG A 241 5.20 3.20 5.41
CA ARG A 241 6.20 2.28 5.96
C ARG A 241 7.07 2.97 7.03
N LYS A 242 7.45 4.27 6.86
CA LYS A 242 8.20 5.02 7.87
C LYS A 242 7.40 5.17 9.17
N LEU A 243 6.10 5.50 9.07
CA LEU A 243 5.21 5.54 10.22
C LEU A 243 5.14 4.18 10.94
N THR A 244 4.96 3.10 10.18
CA THR A 244 4.90 1.75 10.74
C THR A 244 6.21 1.36 11.40
N ALA A 245 7.35 1.74 10.81
CA ALA A 245 8.68 1.50 11.38
C ALA A 245 8.88 2.23 12.72
N HIS A 246 8.44 3.50 12.80
CA HIS A 246 8.47 4.23 14.07
C HIS A 246 7.69 3.48 15.16
N ILE A 247 6.45 3.07 14.87
CA ILE A 247 5.62 2.35 15.83
C ILE A 247 6.25 0.99 16.20
N MET A 248 6.86 0.29 15.24
CA MET A 248 7.52 -0.99 15.54
C MET A 248 8.74 -0.80 16.44
N ARG A 249 9.53 0.27 16.27
CA ARG A 249 10.63 0.57 17.20
C ARG A 249 10.15 0.82 18.62
N VAL A 250 9.01 1.51 18.78
CA VAL A 250 8.35 1.66 20.09
C VAL A 250 7.94 0.30 20.65
N ASN A 251 7.41 -0.59 19.83
CA ASN A 251 7.02 -1.94 20.23
C ASN A 251 8.24 -2.78 20.67
N LEU A 252 9.35 -2.72 19.92
CA LEU A 252 10.59 -3.41 20.27
C LEU A 252 11.13 -2.93 21.64
N ALA A 253 11.11 -1.62 21.87
CA ALA A 253 11.49 -1.04 23.16
C ALA A 253 10.55 -1.50 24.31
N ALA A 254 9.30 -1.82 24.00
CA ALA A 254 8.33 -2.39 24.94
C ALA A 254 8.41 -3.94 25.06
N GLY A 255 9.42 -4.58 24.45
CA GLY A 255 9.67 -6.02 24.56
C GLY A 255 8.87 -6.89 23.59
N VAL A 256 8.36 -6.34 22.49
CA VAL A 256 7.82 -7.15 21.40
C VAL A 256 8.96 -7.84 20.67
N ASN A 257 8.80 -9.13 20.37
CA ASN A 257 9.75 -9.89 19.57
C ASN A 257 9.32 -9.88 18.10
N LEU A 258 10.10 -9.28 17.21
CA LEU A 258 9.89 -9.28 15.76
C LEU A 258 10.79 -10.30 15.09
N GLN A 259 10.21 -11.15 14.26
CA GLN A 259 10.88 -12.20 13.49
C GLN A 259 10.54 -12.04 12.01
N THR A 260 11.40 -11.35 11.26
CA THR A 260 11.29 -11.25 9.78
C THR A 260 11.80 -12.50 9.10
N PHE A 261 11.49 -12.68 7.82
CA PHE A 261 11.81 -13.89 7.04
C PHE A 261 11.41 -15.17 7.77
N THR A 262 10.27 -15.11 8.46
CA THR A 262 9.71 -16.20 9.26
C THR A 262 8.26 -16.43 8.85
N PRO A 263 8.02 -17.02 7.65
CA PRO A 263 6.66 -17.23 7.16
C PRO A 263 5.93 -18.28 8.02
N ALA A 264 4.81 -17.87 8.61
CA ALA A 264 3.88 -18.82 9.18
C ALA A 264 3.25 -19.66 8.05
N ARG A 265 3.09 -20.96 8.27
CA ARG A 265 2.56 -21.93 7.31
C ARG A 265 1.18 -22.44 7.71
N SER A 266 0.98 -22.67 8.99
CA SER A 266 -0.31 -23.11 9.53
C SER A 266 -0.46 -22.68 10.98
N VAL A 267 -1.70 -22.73 11.44
CA VAL A 267 -2.07 -22.58 12.85
C VAL A 267 -2.90 -23.80 13.20
N THR A 268 -2.51 -24.53 14.24
CA THR A 268 -3.22 -25.71 14.73
C THR A 268 -3.57 -25.55 16.21
N PRO A 269 -4.58 -26.25 16.72
CA PRO A 269 -4.74 -26.39 18.16
C PRO A 269 -3.42 -26.86 18.81
N TYR A 270 -3.14 -26.36 20.00
CA TYR A 270 -1.98 -26.81 20.76
C TYR A 270 -2.23 -28.22 21.29
N GLU A 271 -1.32 -29.13 21.04
CA GLU A 271 -1.33 -30.49 21.56
C GLU A 271 -0.23 -30.61 22.63
N ASP A 272 -0.63 -30.86 23.88
CA ASP A 272 0.30 -31.11 24.97
C ASP A 272 0.46 -32.64 25.11
N ASP A 273 1.55 -33.18 24.60
CA ASP A 273 1.89 -34.60 24.71
C ASP A 273 2.21 -35.00 26.17
N THR A 274 2.34 -34.03 27.08
CA THR A 274 2.73 -34.24 28.48
C THR A 274 1.55 -34.11 29.46
N LYS A 275 0.31 -34.37 29.02
CA LYS A 275 -0.89 -34.21 29.88
C LYS A 275 -0.74 -34.93 31.20
N ALA A 276 -0.14 -34.23 32.18
CA ALA A 276 -0.36 -34.51 33.61
C ALA A 276 -1.74 -33.91 33.96
N GLU A 277 -2.67 -34.78 34.32
CA GLU A 277 -4.01 -34.41 34.74
C GLU A 277 -3.94 -33.27 35.78
N GLY A 278 -4.57 -32.11 35.49
CA GLY A 278 -4.84 -31.05 36.44
C GLY A 278 -4.12 -29.71 36.29
N LYS A 279 -3.26 -29.48 35.29
CA LYS A 279 -2.76 -28.13 35.00
C LYS A 279 -3.52 -27.59 33.77
N GLY A 280 -4.31 -26.52 33.99
CA GLY A 280 -5.03 -25.85 32.92
C GLY A 280 -4.10 -25.50 31.74
N GLU A 281 -4.55 -25.78 30.51
CA GLU A 281 -3.79 -25.53 29.30
C GLU A 281 -3.40 -24.05 29.21
N ARG A 282 -2.10 -23.73 29.31
CA ARG A 282 -1.58 -22.37 29.18
C ARG A 282 -1.69 -21.86 27.75
N TYR A 283 -1.50 -22.76 26.79
CA TYR A 283 -1.52 -22.44 25.36
C TYR A 283 -2.72 -23.08 24.67
N ARG A 284 -3.23 -22.43 23.63
CA ARG A 284 -4.39 -22.90 22.86
C ARG A 284 -4.03 -23.22 21.41
N TRP A 285 -2.95 -22.62 20.91
CA TRP A 285 -2.56 -22.68 19.51
C TRP A 285 -1.08 -22.95 19.33
N THR A 286 -0.74 -23.56 18.20
CA THR A 286 0.63 -23.68 17.70
C THR A 286 0.72 -22.99 16.34
N VAL A 287 1.60 -22.01 16.20
CA VAL A 287 1.93 -21.37 14.92
C VAL A 287 3.16 -22.02 14.35
N HIS A 288 3.01 -22.71 13.22
CA HIS A 288 4.09 -23.39 12.53
C HIS A 288 4.74 -22.46 11.50
N THR A 289 6.06 -22.37 11.52
CA THR A 289 6.87 -21.56 10.61
C THR A 289 7.97 -22.36 9.95
N ASP A 290 8.65 -21.82 8.92
CA ASP A 290 9.83 -22.46 8.31
C ASP A 290 11.04 -22.53 9.27
N ARG A 291 10.97 -21.84 10.43
CA ARG A 291 12.05 -21.80 11.42
C ARG A 291 11.74 -22.54 12.72
N GLY A 292 10.59 -23.16 12.82
CA GLY A 292 10.11 -23.84 14.02
C GLY A 292 8.67 -23.46 14.35
N SER A 293 8.21 -23.87 15.51
CA SER A 293 6.82 -23.67 15.94
C SER A 293 6.79 -22.86 17.24
N ILE A 294 5.72 -22.07 17.40
CA ILE A 294 5.49 -21.22 18.60
C ILE A 294 4.17 -21.62 19.23
N ALA A 295 4.22 -22.14 20.45
CA ALA A 295 3.01 -22.35 21.27
C ALA A 295 2.47 -21.01 21.79
N CYS A 296 1.16 -20.75 21.70
CA CYS A 296 0.61 -19.48 22.15
C CYS A 296 -0.84 -19.57 22.63
N THR A 297 -1.22 -18.59 23.45
CA THR A 297 -2.60 -18.45 23.93
C THR A 297 -3.49 -17.86 22.86
N ASP A 298 -3.00 -16.83 22.16
CA ASP A 298 -3.75 -16.09 21.15
C ASP A 298 -2.99 -15.94 19.85
N VAL A 299 -3.71 -16.04 18.73
CA VAL A 299 -3.17 -15.76 17.40
C VAL A 299 -3.95 -14.62 16.78
N VAL A 300 -3.23 -13.61 16.26
CA VAL A 300 -3.82 -12.50 15.52
C VAL A 300 -3.36 -12.56 14.07
N HIS A 301 -4.30 -12.76 13.17
CA HIS A 301 -4.04 -12.74 11.74
C HIS A 301 -4.06 -11.30 11.22
N ALA A 302 -2.89 -10.74 10.95
CA ALA A 302 -2.68 -9.44 10.28
C ALA A 302 -2.13 -9.61 8.87
N SER A 303 -2.42 -10.76 8.24
CA SER A 303 -1.90 -11.21 6.94
C SER A 303 -2.65 -10.65 5.73
N ASN A 304 -3.60 -9.70 5.93
CA ASN A 304 -4.38 -9.05 4.89
C ASN A 304 -5.05 -10.07 3.94
N ALA A 305 -4.85 -9.94 2.63
CA ALA A 305 -5.46 -10.80 1.62
C ALA A 305 -4.91 -12.25 1.60
N TYR A 306 -3.89 -12.55 2.39
CA TYR A 306 -3.36 -13.92 2.54
C TYR A 306 -4.08 -14.74 3.63
N LEU A 307 -4.99 -14.11 4.39
CA LEU A 307 -5.74 -14.78 5.46
C LEU A 307 -6.43 -16.10 5.01
N PRO A 308 -7.02 -16.22 3.81
CA PRO A 308 -7.61 -17.48 3.35
C PRO A 308 -6.64 -18.66 3.17
N ALA A 309 -5.32 -18.43 3.24
CA ALA A 309 -4.33 -19.50 3.26
C ALA A 309 -4.31 -20.21 4.62
N TYR A 310 -4.56 -19.48 5.70
CA TYR A 310 -4.63 -19.98 7.07
C TYR A 310 -6.06 -20.41 7.46
N GLU A 311 -7.06 -19.68 6.98
CA GLU A 311 -8.47 -19.86 7.30
C GLU A 311 -9.29 -20.16 6.02
N PRO A 312 -9.41 -21.43 5.64
CA PRO A 312 -10.10 -21.83 4.40
C PRO A 312 -11.56 -21.40 4.30
N SER A 313 -12.25 -21.20 5.44
CA SER A 313 -13.65 -20.75 5.46
C SER A 313 -13.82 -19.35 4.83
N LEU A 314 -12.75 -18.56 4.79
CA LEU A 314 -12.73 -17.23 4.18
C LEU A 314 -12.40 -17.23 2.67
N ARG A 315 -12.16 -18.40 2.08
CA ARG A 315 -11.94 -18.54 0.63
C ARG A 315 -13.20 -18.09 -0.12
N GLY A 316 -13.02 -17.19 -1.08
CA GLY A 316 -14.12 -16.57 -1.82
C GLY A 316 -14.71 -15.33 -1.17
N LEU A 317 -14.62 -15.16 0.14
CA LEU A 317 -14.98 -13.92 0.83
C LEU A 317 -13.85 -12.88 0.75
N ILE A 318 -12.61 -13.31 1.04
CA ILE A 318 -11.42 -12.48 0.91
C ILE A 318 -10.64 -12.95 -0.32
N ARG A 319 -10.33 -12.02 -1.23
CA ARG A 319 -9.57 -12.31 -2.45
C ARG A 319 -8.45 -11.30 -2.63
N PRO A 320 -7.20 -11.74 -2.82
CA PRO A 320 -6.12 -10.84 -3.17
C PRO A 320 -6.40 -10.22 -4.54
N LYS A 321 -6.44 -8.88 -4.58
CA LYS A 321 -6.56 -8.13 -5.82
C LYS A 321 -5.23 -7.41 -6.07
N PRO A 322 -4.53 -7.71 -7.17
CA PRO A 322 -3.34 -6.95 -7.53
C PRO A 322 -3.72 -5.49 -7.78
N HIS A 323 -2.96 -4.57 -7.20
CA HIS A 323 -3.16 -3.14 -7.39
C HIS A 323 -1.89 -2.51 -7.95
N MET A 324 -2.05 -1.54 -8.86
CA MET A 324 -0.94 -0.85 -9.50
C MET A 324 -0.89 0.60 -9.03
N CYS A 325 0.28 0.99 -8.53
CA CYS A 325 0.60 2.37 -8.24
C CYS A 325 1.83 2.78 -9.06
N ASN A 326 1.73 3.87 -9.80
CA ASN A 326 2.80 4.41 -10.61
C ASN A 326 3.37 5.66 -9.96
N LYS A 327 4.68 5.88 -10.07
CA LYS A 327 5.31 7.16 -9.74
C LYS A 327 5.76 7.86 -11.01
N VAL A 328 5.64 9.18 -11.02
CA VAL A 328 6.05 10.04 -12.13
C VAL A 328 6.82 11.24 -11.60
N ILE A 329 7.92 11.58 -12.25
CA ILE A 329 8.60 12.86 -12.04
C ILE A 329 7.81 13.90 -12.84
N PRO A 330 7.22 14.93 -12.20
CA PRO A 330 6.41 15.92 -12.90
C PRO A 330 7.28 16.77 -13.85
N PRO A 331 6.80 17.10 -15.06
CA PRO A 331 7.49 18.01 -15.95
C PRO A 331 7.50 19.44 -15.36
N LEU A 332 8.33 20.34 -15.92
CA LEU A 332 8.47 21.73 -15.44
C LEU A 332 7.14 22.50 -15.40
N ALA A 333 6.16 22.13 -16.23
CA ALA A 333 4.81 22.71 -16.20
C ALA A 333 4.06 22.41 -14.88
N PHE A 334 4.51 21.43 -14.10
CA PHE A 334 3.96 21.01 -12.80
C PHE A 334 5.02 20.99 -11.71
N ALA A 335 6.05 21.84 -11.79
CA ALA A 335 7.12 21.95 -10.82
C ALA A 335 7.22 23.37 -10.24
N GLY A 336 7.90 23.54 -9.12
CA GLY A 336 8.08 24.81 -8.41
C GLY A 336 6.74 25.42 -7.99
N SER A 337 6.52 26.70 -8.28
CA SER A 337 5.25 27.41 -8.00
C SER A 337 4.05 26.82 -8.75
N ARG A 338 4.29 26.09 -9.80
CA ARG A 338 3.27 25.41 -10.62
C ARG A 338 2.99 23.97 -10.20
N ALA A 339 3.64 23.46 -9.16
CA ALA A 339 3.36 22.11 -8.66
C ALA A 339 1.90 21.95 -8.24
N LEU A 340 1.37 20.73 -8.36
CA LEU A 340 0.08 20.39 -7.78
C LEU A 340 0.15 20.56 -6.27
N ARG A 341 -0.84 21.20 -5.65
CA ARG A 341 -0.84 21.55 -4.22
C ARG A 341 -1.79 20.71 -3.38
N HIS A 342 -2.58 19.87 -4.03
CA HIS A 342 -3.59 19.04 -3.41
C HIS A 342 -3.37 17.57 -3.74
N SER A 343 -3.96 16.68 -2.96
CA SER A 343 -4.17 15.30 -3.42
C SER A 343 -5.54 15.19 -4.08
N TYR A 344 -5.74 14.19 -4.94
CA TYR A 344 -6.94 14.12 -5.78
C TYR A 344 -7.57 12.73 -5.76
N GLY A 345 -8.90 12.70 -5.77
CA GLY A 345 -9.73 11.61 -6.19
C GLY A 345 -10.48 12.01 -7.45
N VAL A 346 -10.03 11.56 -8.62
CA VAL A 346 -10.71 11.84 -9.89
C VAL A 346 -11.80 10.81 -10.10
N LEU A 347 -13.06 11.27 -10.14
CA LEU A 347 -14.25 10.42 -10.26
C LEU A 347 -14.63 10.26 -11.74
N LEU A 348 -14.70 9.04 -12.20
CA LEU A 348 -14.98 8.71 -13.60
C LEU A 348 -16.36 8.07 -13.76
N ARG A 349 -16.96 8.22 -14.95
CA ARG A 349 -18.32 7.80 -15.29
C ARG A 349 -18.63 6.33 -14.98
N ASP A 350 -17.64 5.45 -15.10
CA ASP A 350 -17.79 4.02 -14.83
C ASP A 350 -17.73 3.68 -13.31
N GLY A 351 -17.81 4.68 -12.44
CA GLY A 351 -17.67 4.55 -11.00
C GLY A 351 -16.25 4.28 -10.53
N SER A 352 -15.27 4.32 -11.43
CA SER A 352 -13.86 4.15 -11.06
C SER A 352 -13.29 5.44 -10.48
N LEU A 353 -12.31 5.27 -9.57
CA LEU A 353 -11.56 6.34 -8.94
C LEU A 353 -10.12 6.30 -9.44
N PHE A 354 -9.61 7.45 -9.89
CA PHE A 354 -8.19 7.63 -10.18
C PHE A 354 -7.59 8.60 -9.16
N SER A 355 -6.59 8.14 -8.41
CA SER A 355 -5.97 8.94 -7.37
C SER A 355 -4.66 9.58 -7.86
N ILE A 356 -4.44 10.84 -7.48
CA ILE A 356 -3.20 11.58 -7.74
C ILE A 356 -2.68 12.09 -6.40
N ASN A 357 -1.47 11.69 -6.06
CA ASN A 357 -0.84 12.06 -4.80
C ASN A 357 0.53 12.71 -5.05
N PRO A 358 0.60 14.04 -5.09
CA PRO A 358 1.89 14.75 -5.10
C PRO A 358 2.60 14.60 -3.75
N ARG A 359 3.89 14.30 -3.80
CA ARG A 359 4.73 14.13 -2.62
C ARG A 359 5.30 15.49 -2.17
N HIS A 360 4.47 16.28 -1.50
CA HIS A 360 4.86 17.60 -1.00
C HIS A 360 5.91 17.49 0.12
N GLY A 361 6.94 18.34 0.07
CA GLY A 361 7.94 18.39 1.11
C GLY A 361 8.89 17.19 1.17
N ALA A 362 8.74 16.23 0.25
CA ALA A 362 9.61 15.07 0.11
C ALA A 362 10.41 15.17 -1.20
N ASP A 363 10.33 14.16 -2.07
CA ASP A 363 11.09 14.10 -3.33
C ASP A 363 10.37 14.72 -4.54
N GLY A 364 9.15 15.22 -4.36
CA GLY A 364 8.38 15.92 -5.39
C GLY A 364 7.82 15.04 -6.51
N VAL A 365 7.93 13.72 -6.41
CA VAL A 365 7.27 12.82 -7.36
C VAL A 365 5.76 12.86 -7.17
N VAL A 366 5.02 12.44 -8.20
CA VAL A 366 3.57 12.27 -8.14
C VAL A 366 3.24 10.80 -8.24
N MET A 367 2.49 10.29 -7.25
CA MET A 367 2.00 8.93 -7.22
C MET A 367 0.61 8.87 -7.87
N PHE A 368 0.40 7.86 -8.72
CA PHE A 368 -0.88 7.60 -9.36
C PHE A 368 -1.38 6.22 -8.97
N GLY A 369 -2.57 6.16 -8.39
CA GLY A 369 -3.21 4.93 -7.96
C GLY A 369 -4.64 4.78 -8.47
N GLY A 370 -5.40 3.84 -7.89
CA GLY A 370 -6.78 3.59 -8.26
C GLY A 370 -6.95 2.95 -9.63
N SER A 371 -8.04 3.28 -10.31
CA SER A 371 -8.42 2.72 -11.61
C SER A 371 -7.64 3.34 -12.78
N ASN A 372 -6.33 3.50 -12.65
CA ASN A 372 -5.48 3.97 -13.74
C ASN A 372 -5.46 2.98 -14.92
N PRO A 373 -5.00 3.39 -16.13
CA PRO A 373 -5.02 2.51 -17.31
C PRO A 373 -4.26 1.19 -17.13
N GLY A 374 -3.18 1.19 -16.33
CA GLY A 374 -2.44 -0.03 -15.99
C GLY A 374 -3.25 -0.97 -15.12
N GLN A 375 -3.97 -0.44 -14.12
CA GLN A 375 -4.86 -1.21 -13.26
C GLN A 375 -6.00 -1.85 -14.06
N ARG A 376 -6.62 -1.13 -15.00
CA ARG A 376 -7.68 -1.69 -15.88
C ARG A 376 -7.17 -2.89 -16.66
N LYS A 377 -5.98 -2.82 -17.25
CA LYS A 377 -5.35 -3.96 -17.92
C LYS A 377 -5.08 -5.13 -16.98
N LEU A 378 -4.62 -4.84 -15.77
CA LEU A 378 -4.38 -5.86 -14.74
C LEU A 378 -5.67 -6.55 -14.30
N ASP A 379 -6.76 -5.79 -14.13
CA ASP A 379 -8.09 -6.31 -13.79
C ASP A 379 -8.68 -7.19 -14.92
N GLU A 380 -8.42 -6.84 -16.19
CA GLU A 380 -8.81 -7.66 -17.34
C GLU A 380 -8.07 -9.00 -17.37
N VAL A 381 -6.77 -9.01 -17.07
CA VAL A 381 -5.99 -10.24 -16.94
C VAL A 381 -6.52 -11.08 -15.80
N GLY A 382 -6.77 -10.49 -14.63
CA GLY A 382 -7.32 -11.19 -13.46
C GLY A 382 -8.67 -11.83 -13.74
N ARG A 383 -9.56 -11.15 -14.46
CA ARG A 383 -10.88 -11.72 -14.87
C ARG A 383 -10.74 -12.91 -15.82
N ARG A 384 -9.80 -12.87 -16.76
CA ARG A 384 -9.55 -13.97 -17.71
C ARG A 384 -8.93 -15.19 -17.05
N THR A 385 -8.15 -15.00 -15.98
CA THR A 385 -7.50 -16.11 -15.26
C THR A 385 -8.43 -16.79 -14.25
N ALA A 386 -9.44 -16.09 -13.74
CA ALA A 386 -10.49 -16.69 -12.91
C ALA A 386 -11.41 -17.63 -13.71
N GLY A 387 -11.37 -17.58 -15.04
CA GLY A 387 -12.10 -18.45 -15.97
C GLY A 387 -11.29 -19.63 -16.56
N GLY A 388 -10.20 -20.04 -15.94
CA GLY A 388 -9.55 -21.33 -16.26
C GLY A 388 -8.60 -21.37 -17.48
N GLY A 389 -7.68 -20.43 -17.61
CA GLY A 389 -6.62 -20.49 -18.64
C GLY A 389 -5.23 -20.10 -18.11
N PRO A 390 -4.11 -20.59 -18.70
CA PRO A 390 -2.76 -20.46 -18.15
C PRO A 390 -2.27 -19.01 -18.13
N ALA A 391 -2.27 -18.41 -16.95
CA ALA A 391 -1.92 -17.00 -16.71
C ALA A 391 -0.40 -16.69 -16.84
N VAL A 392 0.45 -17.68 -16.70
CA VAL A 392 1.90 -17.48 -16.50
C VAL A 392 2.63 -17.04 -17.77
N ARG A 393 2.18 -17.43 -18.96
CA ARG A 393 2.86 -17.07 -20.23
C ARG A 393 2.59 -15.67 -20.77
N ARG A 394 1.55 -14.94 -20.27
CA ARG A 394 1.16 -13.64 -20.83
C ARG A 394 1.70 -12.42 -20.10
N ARG A 395 2.39 -12.56 -18.95
CA ARG A 395 3.03 -11.42 -18.28
C ARG A 395 4.09 -10.69 -19.14
N ARG A 396 4.73 -11.42 -20.07
CA ARG A 396 5.71 -10.85 -21.01
C ARG A 396 5.07 -9.97 -22.08
N ALA A 397 3.81 -10.22 -22.46
CA ALA A 397 3.13 -9.48 -23.54
C ALA A 397 2.57 -8.12 -23.08
N LEU A 398 2.45 -7.87 -21.76
CA LEU A 398 1.98 -6.57 -21.25
C LEU A 398 3.03 -5.47 -21.31
N PHE A 399 4.31 -5.83 -21.48
CA PHE A 399 5.44 -4.92 -21.59
C PHE A 399 6.24 -5.08 -22.89
N GLY A 400 5.68 -5.80 -23.88
CA GLY A 400 6.25 -5.94 -25.20
C GLY A 400 6.14 -4.64 -26.00
N GLU A 401 7.24 -4.32 -26.68
CA GLU A 401 7.48 -3.17 -27.52
C GLU A 401 6.26 -2.75 -28.35
N GLY A 402 5.89 -1.47 -28.25
CA GLY A 402 4.87 -0.87 -29.08
C GLY A 402 5.24 -0.93 -30.56
N LYS A 403 4.57 -1.78 -31.31
CA LYS A 403 4.49 -1.59 -32.77
C LYS A 403 3.51 -0.47 -33.05
N GLU A 404 4.02 0.55 -33.73
CA GLU A 404 3.28 1.68 -34.25
C GLU A 404 2.05 1.23 -35.06
N GLY A 405 0.90 1.68 -34.63
CA GLY A 405 -0.35 1.58 -35.34
C GLY A 405 -1.18 2.84 -35.11
N ARG A 406 -1.11 3.76 -36.03
CA ARG A 406 -1.74 5.06 -36.01
C ARG A 406 -3.22 5.01 -35.64
N ARG A 407 -3.60 5.77 -34.58
CA ARG A 407 -4.70 6.75 -34.61
C ARG A 407 -4.57 7.66 -33.36
N ARG A 408 -4.22 8.93 -33.69
CA ARG A 408 -4.10 10.04 -32.73
C ARG A 408 -5.46 10.34 -32.09
N ARG A 409 -5.57 10.25 -30.78
CA ARG A 409 -6.39 11.19 -30.02
C ARG A 409 -5.45 11.90 -29.06
N ARG A 410 -5.40 13.20 -29.20
CA ARG A 410 -4.55 14.13 -28.44
C ARG A 410 -4.87 14.03 -26.97
N TRP A 411 -3.93 13.54 -26.18
CA TRP A 411 -3.78 13.95 -24.80
C TRP A 411 -2.64 14.94 -24.76
N TYR A 412 -2.89 16.13 -24.19
CA TYR A 412 -1.93 17.21 -24.11
C TYR A 412 -0.76 16.81 -23.21
N GLY A 413 0.43 16.77 -23.75
CA GLY A 413 1.67 16.59 -23.06
C GLY A 413 2.80 16.48 -24.09
N GLY A 414 3.28 17.63 -24.55
CA GLY A 414 4.46 17.67 -25.41
C GLY A 414 5.71 17.28 -24.63
N GLY A 415 6.61 16.56 -25.30
CA GLY A 415 8.00 16.36 -24.86
C GLY A 415 8.28 14.98 -24.31
N ALA A 416 8.62 14.07 -25.21
CA ALA A 416 9.26 12.82 -24.85
C ALA A 416 10.72 13.09 -24.46
N ALA A 417 11.08 12.78 -23.20
CA ALA A 417 12.43 12.37 -22.84
C ALA A 417 12.36 11.69 -21.45
N GLY A 418 12.74 10.43 -21.38
CA GLY A 418 13.11 9.74 -20.16
C GLY A 418 11.99 9.04 -19.40
N TYR A 419 11.41 7.99 -19.95
CA TYR A 419 10.60 7.06 -19.17
C TYR A 419 11.51 6.18 -18.31
N GLY A 420 11.62 6.52 -17.04
CA GLY A 420 12.06 5.56 -16.03
C GLY A 420 11.01 4.44 -15.90
N ARG A 421 11.40 3.22 -16.24
CA ARG A 421 10.54 2.03 -16.11
C ARG A 421 10.37 1.70 -14.63
N GLY A 422 9.19 1.85 -14.12
CA GLY A 422 8.84 1.45 -12.76
C GLY A 422 7.34 1.43 -12.59
N ALA A 423 6.67 0.41 -13.10
CA ALA A 423 5.33 0.06 -12.69
C ALA A 423 5.43 -0.96 -11.55
N GLU A 424 4.95 -0.61 -10.37
CA GLU A 424 4.93 -1.48 -9.21
C GLU A 424 3.54 -2.09 -9.05
N VAL A 425 3.50 -3.40 -8.87
CA VAL A 425 2.27 -4.15 -8.63
C VAL A 425 2.18 -4.44 -7.13
N CYS A 426 1.17 -3.89 -6.48
CA CYS A 426 0.83 -4.17 -5.08
C CYS A 426 -0.03 -5.41 -4.92
#